data_8a079f9b1ff95f39a3717ae9921f36e8
#
_entry.id   8a079f9b1ff95f39a3717ae9921f36e8
#
_cell.length_a   1.000
_cell.length_b   1.000
_cell.length_c   1.000
_cell.angle_alpha   90.00
_cell.angle_beta   90.00
_cell.angle_gamma   90.00
#
_symmetry.space_group_name_H-M   'P 1'
#
loop_
_entity.id
_entity.type
_entity.pdbx_description
1 polymer ?
#
loop_
_entity_poly.entity_id
_entity_poly.type
_entity_poly.pdbx_seq_one_letter_code
_entity_poly.pdbx_strand_id
1 'polypeptide(L)'
;MNIPPDKSADAILRVLGHLDPPEDLYSVAGSRLYDQITADDLTELPEILAATRKTTGPILELAAGSGRITRPLLALGRPLTAVDSSPEMLAMLAERIRTKAFNPREVPVELLEADMSRFEIDGGFGCVVLGASSITLLDPQDRRELFRRVRDCLLPDGRFLLTVLNADSHQASEGHDGGTTVSALGEDAFLITVESRDPVNGARHVTMIHVGFDEGRTYRSSAYSSDIAFVSNSLIEEEVLAEGLTILERRPVRIATQVPGLKDIELWVCGR
;
A
#
# COMPACT_ATOMS: atom_id res chain seq x y z
N MET A 1 -5.98 33.58 5.26
CA MET A 1 -6.72 33.21 4.04
C MET A 1 -6.39 31.73 3.85
N ASN A 2 -7.31 30.83 4.25
CA ASN A 2 -7.09 29.39 4.05
C ASN A 2 -7.32 29.11 2.56
N ILE A 3 -6.27 28.70 1.87
CA ILE A 3 -6.35 28.21 0.50
C ILE A 3 -6.83 26.76 0.61
N PRO A 4 -7.90 26.35 -0.09
CA PRO A 4 -8.32 24.95 -0.12
C PRO A 4 -7.15 24.03 -0.52
N PRO A 5 -7.04 22.82 0.04
CA PRO A 5 -5.89 21.93 -0.16
C PRO A 5 -5.57 21.61 -1.63
N ASP A 6 -6.60 21.43 -2.46
CA ASP A 6 -6.49 21.27 -3.90
C ASP A 6 -5.76 22.44 -4.58
N LYS A 7 -6.07 23.66 -4.15
CA LYS A 7 -5.40 24.89 -4.66
C LYS A 7 -3.97 25.04 -4.14
N SER A 8 -3.61 24.38 -3.03
CA SER A 8 -2.23 24.39 -2.52
C SER A 8 -1.31 23.58 -3.41
N ALA A 9 -1.71 22.40 -3.85
CA ALA A 9 -0.94 21.60 -4.80
C ALA A 9 -0.72 22.36 -6.11
N ASP A 10 -1.80 22.88 -6.71
CA ASP A 10 -1.74 23.70 -7.93
C ASP A 10 -0.84 24.92 -7.81
N ALA A 11 -0.89 25.61 -6.66
CA ALA A 11 -0.06 26.79 -6.43
C ALA A 11 1.42 26.42 -6.36
N ILE A 12 1.76 25.35 -5.65
CA ILE A 12 3.13 24.85 -5.54
C ILE A 12 3.64 24.40 -6.89
N LEU A 13 2.86 23.61 -7.64
CA LEU A 13 3.22 23.11 -8.97
C LEU A 13 3.49 24.26 -9.96
N ARG A 14 2.66 25.28 -9.98
CA ARG A 14 2.88 26.47 -10.82
C ARG A 14 4.16 27.21 -10.46
N VAL A 15 4.45 27.38 -9.16
CA VAL A 15 5.69 28.03 -8.71
C VAL A 15 6.92 27.23 -9.14
N LEU A 16 6.82 25.89 -9.13
CA LEU A 16 7.88 24.98 -9.56
C LEU A 16 7.94 24.82 -11.10
N GLY A 17 7.06 25.48 -11.85
CA GLY A 17 7.07 25.48 -13.31
C GLY A 17 6.38 24.27 -13.95
N HIS A 18 5.59 23.51 -13.20
CA HIS A 18 4.77 22.43 -13.78
C HIS A 18 3.57 23.03 -14.52
N LEU A 19 3.43 22.68 -15.79
CA LEU A 19 2.31 23.09 -16.64
C LEU A 19 1.32 21.95 -16.85
N ASP A 20 1.78 20.71 -16.76
CA ASP A 20 0.99 19.50 -16.88
C ASP A 20 0.52 19.01 -15.49
N PRO A 21 -0.60 18.27 -15.43
CA PRO A 21 -1.05 17.64 -14.19
C PRO A 21 -0.01 16.62 -13.69
N PRO A 22 0.01 16.31 -12.36
CA PRO A 22 0.84 15.25 -11.83
C PRO A 22 0.61 13.91 -12.56
N GLU A 23 1.69 13.16 -12.75
CA GLU A 23 1.58 11.78 -13.24
C GLU A 23 0.97 10.87 -12.16
N ASP A 24 0.48 9.71 -12.59
CA ASP A 24 0.04 8.69 -11.64
C ASP A 24 1.21 8.23 -10.74
N LEU A 25 0.97 8.10 -9.43
CA LEU A 25 1.99 7.66 -8.48
C LEU A 25 2.48 6.23 -8.76
N TYR A 26 1.67 5.42 -9.42
CA TYR A 26 2.01 4.05 -9.81
C TYR A 26 2.52 3.95 -11.25
N SER A 27 2.74 5.09 -11.94
CA SER A 27 3.49 5.14 -13.20
C SER A 27 4.93 4.64 -12.99
N VAL A 28 5.66 4.39 -14.08
CA VAL A 28 7.07 3.95 -14.03
C VAL A 28 7.94 4.86 -13.15
N ALA A 29 7.80 6.17 -13.30
CA ALA A 29 8.60 7.13 -12.54
C ALA A 29 8.07 7.31 -11.11
N GLY A 30 6.75 7.34 -10.93
CA GLY A 30 6.09 7.45 -9.63
C GLY A 30 6.36 6.23 -8.75
N SER A 31 6.36 5.03 -9.31
CA SER A 31 6.70 3.78 -8.62
C SER A 31 8.09 3.82 -7.99
N ARG A 32 9.07 4.45 -8.65
CA ARG A 32 10.42 4.61 -8.09
C ARG A 32 10.45 5.56 -6.90
N LEU A 33 9.71 6.66 -6.97
CA LEU A 33 9.58 7.58 -5.84
C LEU A 33 8.86 6.89 -4.68
N TYR A 34 7.74 6.21 -4.97
CA TYR A 34 6.99 5.46 -3.96
C TYR A 34 7.88 4.43 -3.25
N ASP A 35 8.65 3.69 -4.01
CA ASP A 35 9.61 2.73 -3.48
C ASP A 35 10.65 3.40 -2.56
N GLN A 36 11.23 4.51 -2.98
CA GLN A 36 12.22 5.24 -2.20
C GLN A 36 11.66 5.73 -0.85
N ILE A 37 10.42 6.20 -0.81
CA ILE A 37 9.81 6.73 0.41
C ILE A 37 9.28 5.64 1.35
N THR A 38 9.00 4.43 0.82
CA THR A 38 8.44 3.32 1.61
C THR A 38 9.44 2.24 1.94
N ALA A 39 10.66 2.28 1.37
CA ALA A 39 11.65 1.21 1.47
C ALA A 39 11.99 0.80 2.90
N ASP A 40 12.04 1.76 3.82
CA ASP A 40 12.38 1.56 5.23
C ASP A 40 11.16 1.56 6.16
N ASP A 41 9.95 1.58 5.60
CA ASP A 41 8.72 1.51 6.39
C ASP A 41 8.47 0.06 6.85
N LEU A 42 8.56 -0.14 8.16
CA LEU A 42 8.35 -1.44 8.82
C LEU A 42 7.00 -1.51 9.55
N THR A 43 6.10 -0.55 9.33
CA THR A 43 4.93 -0.29 10.18
C THR A 43 4.16 -1.56 10.51
N GLU A 44 3.63 -2.31 9.55
CA GLU A 44 2.79 -3.50 9.84
C GLU A 44 3.53 -4.84 9.79
N LEU A 45 4.82 -4.82 9.46
CA LEU A 45 5.60 -6.05 9.24
C LEU A 45 5.65 -6.99 10.44
N PRO A 46 5.85 -6.51 11.69
CA PRO A 46 5.88 -7.39 12.85
C PRO A 46 4.59 -8.18 13.03
N GLU A 47 3.44 -7.52 12.86
CA GLU A 47 2.12 -8.12 13.04
C GLU A 47 1.81 -9.11 11.91
N ILE A 48 2.09 -8.76 10.64
CA ILE A 48 1.94 -9.64 9.49
C ILE A 48 2.79 -10.89 9.66
N LEU A 49 4.08 -10.75 9.98
CA LEU A 49 4.97 -11.90 10.17
C LEU A 49 4.53 -12.78 11.35
N ALA A 50 4.11 -12.18 12.45
CA ALA A 50 3.62 -12.92 13.60
C ALA A 50 2.34 -13.71 13.30
N ALA A 51 1.45 -13.15 12.47
CA ALA A 51 0.25 -13.83 12.02
C ALA A 51 0.57 -14.93 10.99
N THR A 52 1.43 -14.64 10.00
CA THR A 52 1.84 -15.60 8.96
C THR A 52 2.52 -16.83 9.55
N ARG A 53 3.35 -16.68 10.62
CA ARG A 53 3.99 -17.83 11.32
C ARG A 53 2.99 -18.80 11.95
N LYS A 54 1.76 -18.40 12.18
CA LYS A 54 0.68 -19.27 12.72
C LYS A 54 -0.04 -20.06 11.63
N THR A 55 0.27 -19.83 10.37
CA THR A 55 -0.28 -20.51 9.21
C THR A 55 0.74 -21.47 8.60
N THR A 56 0.28 -22.39 7.76
CA THR A 56 1.13 -23.35 7.03
C THR A 56 0.83 -23.28 5.54
N GLY A 57 1.64 -23.95 4.68
CA GLY A 57 1.41 -23.97 3.23
C GLY A 57 1.94 -22.73 2.50
N PRO A 58 1.65 -22.59 1.20
CA PRO A 58 2.12 -21.46 0.38
C PRO A 58 1.55 -20.11 0.84
N ILE A 59 2.27 -19.04 0.50
CA ILE A 59 1.87 -17.65 0.77
C ILE A 59 1.54 -16.97 -0.55
N LEU A 60 0.43 -16.24 -0.58
CA LEU A 60 0.09 -15.29 -1.64
C LEU A 60 0.17 -13.88 -1.08
N GLU A 61 0.92 -13.01 -1.73
CA GLU A 61 0.95 -11.59 -1.43
C GLU A 61 0.32 -10.81 -2.58
N LEU A 62 -0.67 -9.99 -2.27
CA LEU A 62 -1.38 -9.13 -3.22
C LEU A 62 -0.89 -7.70 -3.06
N ALA A 63 -0.79 -6.96 -4.16
CA ALA A 63 -0.19 -5.62 -4.22
C ALA A 63 1.23 -5.62 -3.60
N ALA A 64 2.07 -6.55 -4.05
CA ALA A 64 3.39 -6.79 -3.49
C ALA A 64 4.37 -5.63 -3.68
N GLY A 65 4.13 -4.79 -4.69
CA GLY A 65 4.98 -3.67 -5.03
C GLY A 65 6.42 -4.10 -5.29
N SER A 66 7.35 -3.30 -4.84
CA SER A 66 8.79 -3.57 -4.92
C SER A 66 9.31 -4.54 -3.84
N GLY A 67 8.41 -5.12 -3.02
CA GLY A 67 8.73 -6.22 -2.11
C GLY A 67 9.05 -5.83 -0.68
N ARG A 68 8.50 -4.75 -0.17
CA ARG A 68 8.65 -4.33 1.22
C ARG A 68 8.20 -5.42 2.21
N ILE A 69 7.07 -6.05 1.94
CA ILE A 69 6.51 -7.15 2.74
C ILE A 69 7.01 -8.51 2.21
N THR A 70 7.12 -8.68 0.88
CA THR A 70 7.60 -9.92 0.24
C THR A 70 8.89 -10.42 0.86
N ARG A 71 9.89 -9.57 0.97
CA ARG A 71 11.22 -9.96 1.45
C ARG A 71 11.22 -10.55 2.87
N PRO A 72 10.58 -9.94 3.88
CA PRO A 72 10.39 -10.56 5.18
C PRO A 72 9.58 -11.87 5.15
N LEU A 73 8.57 -11.97 4.27
CA LEU A 73 7.80 -13.21 4.11
C LEU A 73 8.65 -14.35 3.54
N LEU A 74 9.53 -14.08 2.59
CA LEU A 74 10.45 -15.08 2.03
C LEU A 74 11.39 -15.68 3.10
N ALA A 75 11.76 -14.91 4.12
CA ALA A 75 12.57 -15.41 5.23
C ALA A 75 11.86 -16.49 6.07
N LEU A 76 10.57 -16.71 5.86
CA LEU A 76 9.82 -17.80 6.50
C LEU A 76 10.05 -19.17 5.81
N GLY A 77 10.76 -19.22 4.66
CA GLY A 77 11.10 -20.46 3.97
C GLY A 77 9.92 -21.18 3.34
N ARG A 78 8.87 -20.46 2.93
CA ARG A 78 7.65 -21.02 2.34
C ARG A 78 7.48 -20.57 0.88
N PRO A 79 6.93 -21.42 0.00
CA PRO A 79 6.58 -21.00 -1.36
C PRO A 79 5.75 -19.71 -1.31
N LEU A 80 6.08 -18.75 -2.19
CA LEU A 80 5.44 -17.44 -2.21
C LEU A 80 5.13 -17.04 -3.65
N THR A 81 3.88 -16.63 -3.88
CA THR A 81 3.46 -15.94 -5.10
C THR A 81 3.20 -14.49 -4.76
N ALA A 82 3.86 -13.57 -5.44
CA ALA A 82 3.70 -12.12 -5.29
C ALA A 82 2.99 -11.56 -6.52
N VAL A 83 1.86 -10.91 -6.30
CA VAL A 83 1.01 -10.31 -7.34
C VAL A 83 1.09 -8.81 -7.25
N ASP A 84 1.35 -8.15 -8.37
CA ASP A 84 1.25 -6.70 -8.50
C ASP A 84 0.83 -6.33 -9.92
N SER A 85 0.11 -5.23 -10.08
CA SER A 85 -0.32 -4.74 -11.39
C SER A 85 0.76 -3.95 -12.12
N SER A 86 1.82 -3.52 -11.42
CA SER A 86 2.91 -2.72 -11.99
C SER A 86 4.09 -3.63 -12.37
N PRO A 87 4.39 -3.79 -13.68
CA PRO A 87 5.57 -4.54 -14.11
C PRO A 87 6.88 -3.91 -13.60
N GLU A 88 6.92 -2.60 -13.41
CA GLU A 88 8.08 -1.91 -12.85
C GLU A 88 8.33 -2.27 -11.41
N MET A 89 7.27 -2.34 -10.60
CA MET A 89 7.37 -2.80 -9.21
C MET A 89 7.86 -4.24 -9.14
N LEU A 90 7.30 -5.12 -9.95
CA LEU A 90 7.74 -6.52 -10.02
C LEU A 90 9.19 -6.65 -10.51
N ALA A 91 9.64 -5.81 -11.45
CA ALA A 91 11.02 -5.79 -11.89
C ALA A 91 11.98 -5.39 -10.74
N MET A 92 11.63 -4.37 -9.95
CA MET A 92 12.38 -3.99 -8.76
C MET A 92 12.39 -5.10 -7.71
N LEU A 93 11.26 -5.77 -7.49
CA LEU A 93 11.17 -6.93 -6.59
C LEU A 93 12.07 -8.07 -7.07
N ALA A 94 12.00 -8.43 -8.35
CA ALA A 94 12.83 -9.47 -8.94
C ALA A 94 14.33 -9.19 -8.73
N GLU A 95 14.76 -7.96 -8.96
CA GLU A 95 16.15 -7.53 -8.74
C GLU A 95 16.55 -7.66 -7.27
N ARG A 96 15.68 -7.27 -6.35
CA ARG A 96 15.92 -7.38 -4.90
C ARG A 96 16.02 -8.81 -4.41
N ILE A 97 15.21 -9.72 -4.96
CA ILE A 97 15.29 -11.14 -4.65
C ILE A 97 16.62 -11.71 -5.16
N ARG A 98 17.07 -11.29 -6.34
CA ARG A 98 18.30 -11.78 -6.97
C ARG A 98 19.56 -11.28 -6.27
N THR A 99 19.60 -10.04 -5.79
CA THR A 99 20.82 -9.37 -5.30
C THR A 99 21.12 -9.61 -3.82
N LYS A 100 20.16 -10.02 -3.01
CA LYS A 100 20.40 -10.32 -1.59
C LYS A 100 20.63 -11.81 -1.37
N ALA A 101 21.38 -12.15 -0.31
CA ALA A 101 21.78 -13.51 0.10
C ALA A 101 20.59 -14.45 0.43
N PHE A 102 19.45 -14.22 -0.21
CA PHE A 102 18.32 -15.12 -0.26
C PHE A 102 18.62 -16.17 -1.34
N ASN A 103 18.55 -17.44 -0.99
CA ASN A 103 18.75 -18.51 -1.96
C ASN A 103 17.40 -18.89 -2.62
N PRO A 104 17.03 -18.29 -3.77
CA PRO A 104 15.75 -18.56 -4.42
C PRO A 104 15.63 -20.00 -4.94
N ARG A 105 16.74 -20.80 -4.88
CA ARG A 105 16.72 -22.23 -5.23
C ARG A 105 16.12 -23.10 -4.12
N GLU A 106 16.04 -22.58 -2.90
CA GLU A 106 15.50 -23.32 -1.76
C GLU A 106 14.02 -23.05 -1.52
N VAL A 107 13.51 -21.91 -1.98
CA VAL A 107 12.11 -21.51 -1.80
C VAL A 107 11.55 -21.05 -3.15
N PRO A 108 10.51 -21.69 -3.69
CA PRO A 108 9.86 -21.23 -4.91
C PRO A 108 9.24 -19.84 -4.70
N VAL A 109 9.61 -18.94 -5.60
CA VAL A 109 9.04 -17.59 -5.67
C VAL A 109 8.49 -17.36 -7.06
N GLU A 110 7.22 -17.01 -7.14
CA GLU A 110 6.54 -16.64 -8.37
C GLU A 110 6.15 -15.17 -8.34
N LEU A 111 6.42 -14.44 -9.42
CA LEU A 111 5.99 -13.07 -9.59
C LEU A 111 4.94 -13.02 -10.69
N LEU A 112 3.76 -12.54 -10.38
CA LEU A 112 2.62 -12.51 -11.28
C LEU A 112 2.16 -11.06 -11.50
N GLU A 113 2.23 -10.60 -12.74
CA GLU A 113 1.64 -9.33 -13.15
C GLU A 113 0.12 -9.51 -13.30
N ALA A 114 -0.63 -9.01 -12.33
CA ALA A 114 -2.09 -9.05 -12.34
C ALA A 114 -2.67 -7.99 -11.39
N ASP A 115 -3.90 -7.59 -11.67
CA ASP A 115 -4.72 -6.82 -10.73
C ASP A 115 -5.14 -7.70 -9.54
N MET A 116 -5.00 -7.17 -8.32
CA MET A 116 -5.33 -7.89 -7.08
C MET A 116 -6.80 -8.29 -6.96
N SER A 117 -7.69 -7.65 -7.73
CA SER A 117 -9.12 -8.01 -7.80
C SER A 117 -9.43 -9.02 -8.90
N ARG A 118 -8.48 -9.30 -9.81
CA ARG A 118 -8.72 -10.09 -11.04
C ARG A 118 -7.70 -11.20 -11.29
N PHE A 119 -6.81 -11.45 -10.33
CA PHE A 119 -5.81 -12.51 -10.47
C PHE A 119 -6.46 -13.90 -10.64
N GLU A 120 -5.82 -14.73 -11.44
CA GLU A 120 -6.21 -16.13 -11.64
C GLU A 120 -5.03 -17.02 -11.25
N ILE A 121 -5.18 -17.76 -10.16
CA ILE A 121 -4.14 -18.64 -9.64
C ILE A 121 -4.79 -19.95 -9.23
N ASP A 122 -4.30 -21.03 -9.81
CA ASP A 122 -4.66 -22.38 -9.38
C ASP A 122 -3.89 -22.74 -8.11
N GLY A 123 -4.59 -23.23 -7.11
CA GLY A 123 -3.93 -23.72 -5.89
C GLY A 123 -4.57 -23.19 -4.62
N GLY A 124 -4.09 -23.73 -3.50
CA GLY A 124 -4.54 -23.36 -2.18
C GLY A 124 -3.42 -22.67 -1.41
N PHE A 125 -3.74 -21.51 -0.83
CA PHE A 125 -2.81 -20.77 -0.01
C PHE A 125 -3.15 -20.89 1.48
N GLY A 126 -2.13 -21.14 2.28
CA GLY A 126 -2.29 -21.16 3.73
C GLY A 126 -2.28 -19.75 4.33
N CYS A 127 -1.76 -18.78 3.58
CA CYS A 127 -1.78 -17.38 3.96
C CYS A 127 -1.92 -16.51 2.72
N VAL A 128 -2.88 -15.60 2.72
CA VAL A 128 -2.99 -14.51 1.74
C VAL A 128 -2.73 -13.21 2.50
N VAL A 129 -1.91 -12.33 1.96
CA VAL A 129 -1.53 -11.06 2.60
C VAL A 129 -1.89 -9.90 1.67
N LEU A 130 -2.59 -8.90 2.20
CA LEU A 130 -2.80 -7.59 1.57
C LEU A 130 -2.43 -6.52 2.58
N GLY A 131 -1.23 -5.98 2.45
CA GLY A 131 -0.66 -4.96 3.33
C GLY A 131 -0.88 -3.53 2.84
N ALA A 132 -0.22 -2.59 3.53
CA ALA A 132 -0.15 -1.17 3.17
C ALA A 132 -1.52 -0.48 3.00
N SER A 133 -2.57 -1.04 3.59
CA SER A 133 -3.96 -0.58 3.39
C SER A 133 -4.37 -0.51 1.90
N SER A 134 -3.75 -1.34 1.05
CA SER A 134 -3.97 -1.32 -0.42
C SER A 134 -5.42 -1.60 -0.83
N ILE A 135 -6.25 -2.11 0.07
CA ILE A 135 -7.69 -2.26 -0.11
C ILE A 135 -8.38 -0.93 -0.48
N THR A 136 -7.82 0.20 -0.06
CA THR A 136 -8.35 1.54 -0.32
C THR A 136 -8.12 2.02 -1.76
N LEU A 137 -7.33 1.29 -2.55
CA LEU A 137 -7.12 1.55 -3.98
C LEU A 137 -8.23 0.96 -4.85
N LEU A 138 -9.08 0.10 -4.30
CA LEU A 138 -10.12 -0.58 -5.03
C LEU A 138 -11.48 0.12 -4.88
N ASP A 139 -12.25 0.11 -5.95
CA ASP A 139 -13.65 0.47 -5.88
C ASP A 139 -14.50 -0.62 -5.18
N PRO A 140 -15.79 -0.35 -4.86
CA PRO A 140 -16.63 -1.31 -4.15
C PRO A 140 -16.82 -2.65 -4.89
N GLN A 141 -16.84 -2.66 -6.22
CA GLN A 141 -17.00 -3.87 -7.01
C GLN A 141 -15.72 -4.70 -6.98
N ASP A 142 -14.58 -4.05 -7.18
CA ASP A 142 -13.27 -4.70 -7.19
C ASP A 142 -12.90 -5.23 -5.79
N ARG A 143 -13.31 -4.56 -4.68
CA ARG A 143 -13.12 -5.10 -3.32
C ARG A 143 -13.89 -6.40 -3.09
N ARG A 144 -15.14 -6.49 -3.54
CA ARG A 144 -15.93 -7.74 -3.43
C ARG A 144 -15.31 -8.87 -4.25
N GLU A 145 -14.87 -8.54 -5.48
CA GLU A 145 -14.21 -9.51 -6.33
C GLU A 145 -12.91 -10.03 -5.69
N LEU A 146 -12.09 -9.14 -5.09
CA LEU A 146 -10.92 -9.49 -4.32
C LEU A 146 -11.28 -10.48 -3.19
N PHE A 147 -12.27 -10.17 -2.34
CA PHE A 147 -12.62 -11.03 -1.21
C PHE A 147 -13.12 -12.40 -1.66
N ARG A 148 -13.87 -12.45 -2.75
CA ARG A 148 -14.33 -13.72 -3.34
C ARG A 148 -13.13 -14.57 -3.80
N ARG A 149 -12.19 -13.98 -4.55
CA ARG A 149 -10.99 -14.69 -5.03
C ARG A 149 -10.10 -15.14 -3.89
N VAL A 150 -9.92 -14.30 -2.90
CA VAL A 150 -9.18 -14.67 -1.68
C VAL A 150 -9.84 -15.86 -0.99
N ARG A 151 -11.17 -15.82 -0.76
CA ARG A 151 -11.89 -16.96 -0.19
C ARG A 151 -11.66 -18.23 -1.02
N ASP A 152 -11.77 -18.15 -2.33
CA ASP A 152 -11.71 -19.31 -3.22
C ASP A 152 -10.31 -19.93 -3.29
N CYS A 153 -9.25 -19.13 -3.16
CA CYS A 153 -7.87 -19.62 -3.15
C CYS A 153 -7.32 -19.98 -1.75
N LEU A 154 -8.05 -19.68 -0.67
CA LEU A 154 -7.63 -20.08 0.68
C LEU A 154 -7.81 -21.58 0.91
N LEU A 155 -6.83 -22.21 1.55
CA LEU A 155 -7.00 -23.54 2.15
C LEU A 155 -8.05 -23.49 3.29
N PRO A 156 -8.65 -24.62 3.67
CA PRO A 156 -9.67 -24.65 4.74
C PRO A 156 -9.21 -23.98 6.06
N ASP A 157 -7.93 -24.20 6.44
CA ASP A 157 -7.32 -23.58 7.62
C ASP A 157 -6.49 -22.34 7.28
N GLY A 158 -6.59 -21.85 6.03
CA GLY A 158 -5.87 -20.68 5.57
C GLY A 158 -6.34 -19.39 6.24
N ARG A 159 -5.50 -18.37 6.18
CA ARG A 159 -5.79 -17.04 6.73
C ARG A 159 -5.56 -15.97 5.69
N PHE A 160 -6.48 -15.02 5.63
CA PHE A 160 -6.30 -13.76 4.92
C PHE A 160 -5.91 -12.69 5.93
N LEU A 161 -4.77 -12.07 5.71
CA LEU A 161 -4.21 -10.99 6.51
C LEU A 161 -4.41 -9.68 5.73
N LEU A 162 -5.23 -8.81 6.27
CA LEU A 162 -5.60 -7.53 5.65
C LEU A 162 -5.24 -6.39 6.59
N THR A 163 -4.41 -5.43 6.14
CA THR A 163 -4.23 -4.20 6.88
C THR A 163 -5.24 -3.15 6.43
N VAL A 164 -5.91 -2.54 7.40
CA VAL A 164 -6.91 -1.50 7.16
C VAL A 164 -6.55 -0.25 7.94
N LEU A 165 -6.81 0.91 7.34
CA LEU A 165 -6.72 2.19 8.02
C LEU A 165 -8.05 2.43 8.74
N ASN A 166 -8.01 2.70 10.04
CA ASN A 166 -9.22 3.04 10.77
C ASN A 166 -9.76 4.42 10.35
N ALA A 167 -10.62 4.41 9.34
CA ALA A 167 -11.20 5.64 8.80
C ALA A 167 -12.13 6.36 9.80
N ASP A 168 -12.69 5.62 10.76
CA ASP A 168 -13.63 6.19 11.75
C ASP A 168 -12.90 7.13 12.73
N SER A 169 -11.64 6.81 13.09
CA SER A 169 -10.81 7.71 13.90
C SER A 169 -10.34 8.95 13.13
N HIS A 170 -10.22 8.84 11.79
CA HIS A 170 -9.87 9.96 10.92
C HIS A 170 -11.05 10.88 10.64
N GLN A 171 -12.30 10.38 10.65
CA GLN A 171 -13.50 11.22 10.54
C GLN A 171 -13.75 12.04 11.80
N ALA A 172 -13.37 11.50 12.98
CA ALA A 172 -13.53 12.19 14.26
C ALA A 172 -12.56 13.37 14.44
N SER A 173 -11.52 13.51 13.63
CA SER A 173 -10.67 14.71 13.59
C SER A 173 -11.33 15.77 12.71
N GLU A 174 -12.48 16.28 13.16
CA GLU A 174 -13.15 17.44 12.56
C GLU A 174 -12.17 18.60 12.41
N GLY A 175 -11.94 19.05 11.17
CA GLY A 175 -11.22 20.28 10.87
C GLY A 175 -9.91 20.13 10.07
N HIS A 176 -9.51 18.95 9.63
CA HIS A 176 -8.39 18.82 8.71
C HIS A 176 -8.88 18.44 7.31
N ASP A 177 -9.21 19.45 6.51
CA ASP A 177 -9.59 19.31 5.09
C ASP A 177 -8.43 18.86 4.19
N GLY A 178 -7.36 18.39 4.78
CA GLY A 178 -6.10 18.04 4.13
C GLY A 178 -4.92 18.79 4.77
N GLY A 179 -3.74 18.58 4.24
CA GLY A 179 -2.53 19.20 4.77
C GLY A 179 -1.38 19.19 3.78
N THR A 180 -0.39 20.03 4.05
CA THR A 180 0.87 20.01 3.34
C THR A 180 1.96 19.66 4.33
N THR A 181 2.73 18.61 4.03
CA THR A 181 3.91 18.22 4.79
C THR A 181 5.14 18.30 3.90
N VAL A 182 6.28 18.59 4.54
CA VAL A 182 7.58 18.59 3.86
C VAL A 182 8.49 17.69 4.66
N SER A 183 9.11 16.74 3.98
CA SER A 183 10.06 15.79 4.57
C SER A 183 11.36 15.75 3.76
N ALA A 184 12.49 15.60 4.43
CA ALA A 184 13.77 15.40 3.76
C ALA A 184 13.77 14.03 3.06
N LEU A 185 14.37 13.99 1.87
CA LEU A 185 14.56 12.76 1.09
C LEU A 185 16.06 12.66 0.72
N GLY A 186 16.88 12.23 1.67
CA GLY A 186 18.33 12.28 1.57
C GLY A 186 18.90 13.67 1.90
N GLU A 187 20.12 13.96 1.40
CA GLU A 187 20.83 15.21 1.71
C GLU A 187 20.47 16.35 0.73
N ASP A 188 20.10 16.00 -0.51
CA ASP A 188 19.92 16.94 -1.61
C ASP A 188 18.50 16.94 -2.18
N ALA A 189 17.52 16.41 -1.45
CA ALA A 189 16.14 16.39 -1.91
C ALA A 189 15.15 16.50 -0.76
N PHE A 190 13.94 16.93 -1.09
CA PHE A 190 12.79 16.88 -0.19
C PHE A 190 11.52 16.50 -0.94
N LEU A 191 10.57 15.99 -0.18
CA LEU A 191 9.24 15.64 -0.64
C LEU A 191 8.23 16.60 -0.04
N ILE A 192 7.40 17.19 -0.88
CA ILE A 192 6.21 17.93 -0.46
C ILE A 192 5.02 16.99 -0.71
N THR A 193 4.31 16.62 0.35
CA THR A 193 3.06 15.87 0.24
C THR A 193 1.90 16.79 0.53
N VAL A 194 1.01 16.94 -0.43
CA VAL A 194 -0.23 17.70 -0.31
C VAL A 194 -1.39 16.72 -0.32
N GLU A 195 -2.17 16.72 0.75
CA GLU A 195 -3.38 15.93 0.87
C GLU A 195 -4.60 16.83 0.81
N SER A 196 -5.58 16.43 0.03
CA SER A 196 -6.92 17.02 0.03
C SER A 196 -7.96 15.92 0.21
N ARG A 197 -9.07 16.26 0.87
CA ARG A 197 -10.19 15.34 1.08
C ARG A 197 -11.37 15.78 0.24
N ASP A 198 -11.97 14.82 -0.43
CA ASP A 198 -13.28 14.97 -1.03
C ASP A 198 -14.32 14.24 -0.16
N PRO A 199 -14.96 14.96 0.78
CA PRO A 199 -15.94 14.35 1.67
C PRO A 199 -17.22 13.92 0.95
N VAL A 200 -17.47 14.45 -0.26
CA VAL A 200 -18.66 14.11 -1.06
C VAL A 200 -18.48 12.73 -1.70
N ASN A 201 -17.28 12.46 -2.24
CA ASN A 201 -16.97 11.19 -2.90
C ASN A 201 -16.27 10.19 -1.98
N GLY A 202 -16.01 10.56 -0.72
CA GLY A 202 -15.31 9.70 0.23
C GLY A 202 -13.90 9.35 -0.23
N ALA A 203 -13.17 10.32 -0.81
CA ALA A 203 -11.83 10.12 -1.35
C ALA A 203 -10.81 11.06 -0.72
N ARG A 204 -9.56 10.61 -0.72
CA ARG A 204 -8.39 11.41 -0.40
C ARG A 204 -7.51 11.49 -1.63
N HIS A 205 -7.29 12.70 -2.11
CA HIS A 205 -6.33 12.96 -3.17
C HIS A 205 -4.98 13.31 -2.56
N VAL A 206 -3.94 12.60 -2.95
CA VAL A 206 -2.57 12.81 -2.47
C VAL A 206 -1.71 13.23 -3.65
N THR A 207 -1.08 14.41 -3.55
CA THR A 207 -0.07 14.87 -4.51
C THR A 207 1.28 14.86 -3.83
N MET A 208 2.23 14.16 -4.42
CA MET A 208 3.62 14.05 -3.98
C MET A 208 4.52 14.79 -4.96
N ILE A 209 5.24 15.81 -4.48
CA ILE A 209 6.12 16.62 -5.29
C ILE A 209 7.55 16.41 -4.77
N HIS A 210 8.35 15.73 -5.55
CA HIS A 210 9.77 15.54 -5.29
C HIS A 210 10.55 16.74 -5.83
N VAL A 211 11.41 17.31 -5.00
CA VAL A 211 12.31 18.41 -5.39
C VAL A 211 13.73 18.01 -5.03
N GLY A 212 14.56 17.77 -6.03
CA GLY A 212 15.97 17.42 -5.88
C GLY A 212 16.87 18.55 -6.36
N PHE A 213 18.05 18.71 -5.75
CA PHE A 213 19.05 19.71 -6.09
C PHE A 213 20.29 19.03 -6.66
N ASP A 214 20.84 19.61 -7.72
CA ASP A 214 22.15 19.21 -8.25
C ASP A 214 23.30 19.94 -7.53
N GLU A 215 24.55 19.58 -7.86
CA GLU A 215 25.75 20.21 -7.29
C GLU A 215 25.79 21.72 -7.50
N GLY A 216 25.17 22.25 -8.56
CA GLY A 216 25.04 23.69 -8.86
C GLY A 216 23.89 24.35 -8.09
N ARG A 217 23.18 23.63 -7.23
CA ARG A 217 21.98 24.06 -6.55
C ARG A 217 20.82 24.47 -7.48
N THR A 218 20.82 23.95 -8.69
CA THR A 218 19.67 24.00 -9.57
C THR A 218 18.72 22.91 -9.16
N TYR A 219 17.42 23.23 -9.01
CA TYR A 219 16.45 22.20 -8.65
C TYR A 219 15.82 21.56 -9.89
N ARG A 220 15.41 20.31 -9.70
CA ARG A 220 14.51 19.58 -10.58
C ARG A 220 13.35 19.08 -9.74
N SER A 221 12.15 19.13 -10.30
CA SER A 221 10.98 18.63 -9.62
C SER A 221 10.16 17.70 -10.50
N SER A 222 9.53 16.73 -9.87
CA SER A 222 8.55 15.83 -10.46
C SER A 222 7.34 15.73 -9.53
N ALA A 223 6.17 15.51 -10.09
CA ALA A 223 4.93 15.48 -9.34
C ALA A 223 4.10 14.24 -9.71
N TYR A 224 3.59 13.58 -8.69
CA TYR A 224 2.78 12.38 -8.81
C TYR A 224 1.54 12.49 -7.94
N SER A 225 0.44 11.86 -8.35
CA SER A 225 -0.78 11.86 -7.56
C SER A 225 -1.43 10.49 -7.52
N SER A 226 -2.22 10.27 -6.49
CA SER A 226 -3.07 9.09 -6.34
C SER A 226 -4.34 9.44 -5.59
N ASP A 227 -5.44 8.79 -5.97
CA ASP A 227 -6.71 8.85 -5.27
C ASP A 227 -6.83 7.62 -4.37
N ILE A 228 -7.12 7.85 -3.09
CA ILE A 228 -7.26 6.84 -2.07
C ILE A 228 -8.67 6.92 -1.49
N ALA A 229 -9.44 5.85 -1.58
CA ALA A 229 -10.77 5.83 -1.01
C ALA A 229 -10.75 5.86 0.52
N PHE A 230 -11.64 6.64 1.12
CA PHE A 230 -11.96 6.49 2.54
C PHE A 230 -13.03 5.39 2.68
N VAL A 231 -12.57 4.24 3.13
CA VAL A 231 -13.47 3.09 3.35
C VAL A 231 -13.57 2.87 4.85
N SER A 232 -14.79 2.98 5.41
CA SER A 232 -14.99 2.73 6.83
C SER A 232 -14.74 1.25 7.15
N ASN A 233 -14.26 0.99 8.37
CA ASN A 233 -14.03 -0.38 8.82
C ASN A 233 -15.33 -1.20 8.83
N SER A 234 -16.47 -0.56 9.13
CA SER A 234 -17.79 -1.20 9.07
C SER A 234 -18.17 -1.66 7.66
N LEU A 235 -17.86 -0.85 6.64
CA LEU A 235 -18.11 -1.24 5.25
C LEU A 235 -17.21 -2.38 4.80
N ILE A 236 -15.91 -2.34 5.14
CA ILE A 236 -14.98 -3.44 4.83
C ILE A 236 -15.45 -4.72 5.51
N GLU A 237 -15.89 -4.64 6.77
CA GLU A 237 -16.44 -5.78 7.51
C GLU A 237 -17.66 -6.37 6.82
N GLU A 238 -18.61 -5.54 6.43
CA GLU A 238 -19.81 -5.96 5.70
C GLU A 238 -19.44 -6.67 4.40
N GLU A 239 -18.53 -6.10 3.61
CA GLU A 239 -18.07 -6.67 2.34
C GLU A 239 -17.33 -8.00 2.54
N VAL A 240 -16.45 -8.10 3.54
CA VAL A 240 -15.73 -9.35 3.90
C VAL A 240 -16.70 -10.46 4.25
N LEU A 241 -17.69 -10.15 5.11
CA LEU A 241 -18.68 -11.13 5.56
C LEU A 241 -19.64 -11.53 4.42
N ALA A 242 -20.04 -10.59 3.57
CA ALA A 242 -20.90 -10.83 2.43
C ALA A 242 -20.29 -11.81 1.41
N GLU A 243 -18.97 -11.78 1.25
CA GLU A 243 -18.25 -12.69 0.36
C GLU A 243 -17.84 -14.02 1.04
N GLY A 244 -18.34 -14.28 2.25
CA GLY A 244 -18.20 -15.57 2.96
C GLY A 244 -16.86 -15.77 3.66
N LEU A 245 -16.13 -14.68 3.94
CA LEU A 245 -15.00 -14.69 4.85
C LEU A 245 -15.48 -14.35 6.26
N THR A 246 -14.76 -14.82 7.28
CA THR A 246 -15.05 -14.55 8.69
C THR A 246 -13.89 -13.82 9.32
N ILE A 247 -14.13 -12.71 10.02
CA ILE A 247 -13.10 -12.01 10.76
C ILE A 247 -12.86 -12.73 12.09
N LEU A 248 -11.66 -13.31 12.23
CA LEU A 248 -11.28 -14.10 13.41
C LEU A 248 -10.59 -13.25 14.47
N GLU A 249 -9.86 -12.23 14.04
CA GLU A 249 -9.07 -11.38 14.94
C GLU A 249 -8.86 -10.00 14.31
N ARG A 250 -8.84 -8.97 15.15
CA ARG A 250 -8.40 -7.61 14.82
C ARG A 250 -7.31 -7.21 15.79
N ARG A 251 -6.22 -6.68 15.29
CA ARG A 251 -5.07 -6.26 16.08
C ARG A 251 -4.67 -4.85 15.69
N PRO A 252 -4.46 -3.96 16.66
CA PRO A 252 -3.84 -2.69 16.37
C PRO A 252 -2.39 -2.93 15.91
N VAL A 253 -1.99 -2.23 14.86
CA VAL A 253 -0.60 -2.19 14.40
C VAL A 253 0.17 -1.18 15.26
N ARG A 254 1.33 -1.59 15.76
CA ARG A 254 2.19 -0.73 16.57
C ARG A 254 3.00 0.18 15.66
N ILE A 255 2.61 1.44 15.57
CA ILE A 255 3.33 2.43 14.78
C ILE A 255 4.51 2.97 15.60
N ALA A 256 5.73 2.66 15.16
CA ALA A 256 6.96 3.08 15.85
C ALA A 256 7.29 4.57 15.65
N THR A 257 6.79 5.19 14.61
CA THR A 257 6.99 6.61 14.27
C THR A 257 5.68 7.34 14.24
N GLN A 258 5.65 8.53 14.87
CA GLN A 258 4.48 9.42 14.76
C GLN A 258 4.46 10.06 13.36
N VAL A 259 4.01 9.32 12.37
CA VAL A 259 3.67 9.91 11.08
C VAL A 259 2.29 10.54 11.24
N PRO A 260 2.14 11.85 11.06
CA PRO A 260 0.82 12.48 11.10
C PRO A 260 -0.12 11.80 10.11
N GLY A 261 -1.28 11.35 10.57
CA GLY A 261 -2.29 10.70 9.73
C GLY A 261 -2.25 9.16 9.67
N LEU A 262 -1.23 8.49 10.21
CA LEU A 262 -1.11 7.02 10.21
C LEU A 262 -1.46 6.37 11.57
N LYS A 263 -2.23 7.02 12.43
CA LYS A 263 -2.35 6.64 13.84
C LYS A 263 -3.12 5.36 14.13
N ASP A 264 -3.95 4.86 13.24
CA ASP A 264 -4.87 3.77 13.55
C ASP A 264 -4.94 2.75 12.40
N ILE A 265 -3.86 1.98 12.22
CA ILE A 265 -3.85 0.82 11.34
C ILE A 265 -4.20 -0.42 12.17
N GLU A 266 -5.04 -1.26 11.63
CA GLU A 266 -5.37 -2.56 12.18
C GLU A 266 -4.95 -3.67 11.21
N LEU A 267 -4.45 -4.78 11.76
CA LEU A 267 -4.32 -6.04 11.04
C LEU A 267 -5.57 -6.89 11.34
N TRP A 268 -6.33 -7.20 10.31
CA TRP A 268 -7.44 -8.15 10.38
C TRP A 268 -6.97 -9.52 9.92
N VAL A 269 -7.32 -10.54 10.70
CA VAL A 269 -7.08 -11.95 10.38
C VAL A 269 -8.42 -12.56 10.03
N CYS A 270 -8.61 -12.92 8.76
CA CYS A 270 -9.84 -13.51 8.29
C CYS A 270 -9.63 -15.00 7.97
N GLY A 271 -10.67 -15.78 8.09
CA GLY A 271 -10.74 -17.19 7.68
C GLY A 271 -11.89 -17.42 6.72
N ARG A 272 -11.91 -18.62 6.17
CA ARG A 272 -12.98 -19.10 5.31
C ARG A 272 -14.16 -19.59 6.13
#